data_739ecdf95349c5ce2dd93b1aa2db046a
#
_entry.id   739ecdf95349c5ce2dd93b1aa2db046a
#
_cell.length_a   1.000
_cell.length_b   1.000
_cell.length_c   1.000
_cell.angle_alpha   90.00
_cell.angle_beta   90.00
_cell.angle_gamma   90.00
#
_symmetry.space_group_name_H-M   'P 1'
#
loop_
_entity.id
_entity.type
_entity.pdbx_description
1 polymer ?
#
loop_
_entity_poly.entity_id
_entity_poly.type
_entity_poly.pdbx_seq_one_letter_code
_entity_poly.pdbx_strand_id
1 'polypeptide(L)'
;MIAATPVRVPQSGPLIQDPLFARQALDERRRSGLDRYDEVWDGRYIFMPLPGLEHQDCVDRICYQLNRHLDDSGSEGRVQPGANVSDRADDWTKNYRCPDVLLFLPGNPAEAKGSHWLGGPDLAVEVLSEGDLALEKLPFYASVGVRELWMLDREPWRLSRYRLTDGALTADGVTEPGGAPIRSALLPLDWSLSADDPPTVRLSPTE
;
A
#
# COMPACT_ATOMS: atom_id res chain seq x y z
N MET A 1 -22.43 -13.75 -24.72
CA MET A 1 -21.95 -12.36 -24.74
C MET A 1 -21.98 -11.88 -23.28
N ILE A 2 -20.83 -11.90 -22.63
CA ILE A 2 -20.67 -11.36 -21.27
C ILE A 2 -20.44 -9.85 -21.46
N ALA A 3 -21.38 -9.05 -20.99
CA ALA A 3 -21.25 -7.60 -21.01
C ALA A 3 -20.06 -7.20 -20.13
N ALA A 4 -19.06 -6.57 -20.71
CA ALA A 4 -17.95 -5.98 -19.97
C ALA A 4 -18.53 -4.91 -19.04
N THR A 5 -18.32 -5.10 -17.72
CA THR A 5 -18.65 -4.08 -16.73
C THR A 5 -17.84 -2.81 -17.06
N PRO A 6 -18.49 -1.64 -17.20
CA PRO A 6 -17.77 -0.43 -17.52
C PRO A 6 -16.78 -0.13 -16.37
N VAL A 7 -15.50 -0.04 -16.69
CA VAL A 7 -14.48 0.48 -15.78
C VAL A 7 -14.92 1.90 -15.43
N ARG A 8 -15.36 2.12 -14.20
CA ARG A 8 -15.58 3.47 -13.68
C ARG A 8 -14.22 4.17 -13.68
N VAL A 9 -14.07 5.15 -14.55
CA VAL A 9 -12.97 6.10 -14.43
C VAL A 9 -13.15 6.79 -13.08
N PRO A 10 -12.13 6.79 -12.20
CA PRO A 10 -12.22 7.44 -10.91
C PRO A 10 -12.70 8.89 -11.09
N GLN A 11 -13.56 9.36 -10.22
CA GLN A 11 -13.82 10.80 -10.11
C GLN A 11 -12.58 11.41 -9.47
N SER A 12 -11.58 11.63 -10.31
CA SER A 12 -10.33 12.28 -9.96
C SER A 12 -10.63 13.62 -9.27
N GLY A 13 -9.89 13.91 -8.21
CA GLY A 13 -9.78 15.25 -7.66
C GLY A 13 -9.48 16.29 -8.77
N PRO A 14 -9.35 17.58 -8.46
CA PRO A 14 -9.27 18.64 -9.46
C PRO A 14 -8.14 18.35 -10.46
N LEU A 15 -8.50 18.19 -11.74
CA LEU A 15 -7.57 17.97 -12.82
C LEU A 15 -6.97 19.29 -13.27
N ILE A 16 -5.65 19.44 -13.15
CA ILE A 16 -4.93 20.60 -13.69
C ILE A 16 -4.75 20.39 -15.17
N GLN A 17 -5.49 21.12 -16.00
CA GLN A 17 -5.43 21.04 -17.47
C GLN A 17 -4.43 22.03 -18.10
N ASP A 18 -4.13 23.14 -17.43
CA ASP A 18 -3.14 24.12 -17.90
C ASP A 18 -1.73 23.58 -17.74
N PRO A 19 -0.94 23.38 -18.83
CA PRO A 19 0.40 22.79 -18.75
C PRO A 19 1.41 23.66 -17.99
N LEU A 20 1.26 24.99 -18.02
CA LEU A 20 2.16 25.90 -17.30
C LEU A 20 1.89 25.83 -15.80
N PHE A 21 0.63 25.84 -15.40
CA PHE A 21 0.25 25.72 -14.02
C PHE A 21 0.61 24.33 -13.46
N ALA A 22 0.39 23.26 -14.23
CA ALA A 22 0.81 21.91 -13.84
C ALA A 22 2.32 21.84 -13.58
N ARG A 23 3.14 22.41 -14.49
CA ARG A 23 4.60 22.45 -14.32
C ARG A 23 5.00 23.24 -13.07
N GLN A 24 4.41 24.41 -12.84
CA GLN A 24 4.68 25.23 -11.65
C GLN A 24 4.32 24.47 -10.36
N ALA A 25 3.19 23.80 -10.32
CA ALA A 25 2.77 23.00 -9.16
C ALA A 25 3.75 21.86 -8.87
N LEU A 26 4.18 21.12 -9.90
CA LEU A 26 5.18 20.06 -9.77
C LEU A 26 6.53 20.58 -9.29
N ASP A 27 7.02 21.70 -9.86
CA ASP A 27 8.29 22.30 -9.48
C ASP A 27 8.25 22.83 -8.04
N GLU A 28 7.11 23.38 -7.59
CA GLU A 28 6.93 23.80 -6.21
C GLU A 28 6.93 22.62 -5.25
N ARG A 29 6.21 21.54 -5.54
CA ARG A 29 6.21 20.32 -4.72
C ARG A 29 7.61 19.74 -4.59
N ARG A 30 8.39 19.67 -5.68
CA ARG A 30 9.77 19.19 -5.66
C ARG A 30 10.68 20.06 -4.81
N ARG A 31 10.57 21.40 -4.95
CA ARG A 31 11.38 22.34 -4.16
C ARG A 31 11.08 22.29 -2.66
N SER A 32 9.83 22.06 -2.31
CA SER A 32 9.37 21.97 -0.91
C SER A 32 9.48 20.57 -0.32
N GLY A 33 9.85 19.54 -1.10
CA GLY A 33 9.89 18.14 -0.66
C GLY A 33 8.53 17.52 -0.40
N LEU A 34 7.45 18.15 -0.87
CA LEU A 34 6.09 17.65 -0.75
C LEU A 34 5.77 16.49 -1.70
N ASP A 35 6.67 16.24 -2.68
CA ASP A 35 6.52 15.20 -3.70
C ASP A 35 7.01 13.80 -3.24
N ARG A 36 7.48 13.68 -2.00
CA ARG A 36 8.14 12.45 -1.50
C ARG A 36 7.28 11.19 -1.63
N TYR A 37 5.97 11.33 -1.47
CA TYR A 37 5.02 10.22 -1.55
C TYR A 37 4.08 10.32 -2.76
N ASP A 38 4.31 11.33 -3.64
CA ASP A 38 3.54 11.45 -4.86
C ASP A 38 3.71 10.21 -5.73
N GLU A 39 2.66 9.86 -6.46
CA GLU A 39 2.64 8.70 -7.33
C GLU A 39 2.37 9.14 -8.78
N VAL A 40 2.69 8.26 -9.72
CA VAL A 40 2.29 8.45 -11.12
C VAL A 40 1.56 7.20 -11.59
N TRP A 41 0.34 7.39 -12.07
CA TRP A 41 -0.54 6.33 -12.53
C TRP A 41 -0.75 6.42 -14.04
N ASP A 42 -0.02 5.60 -14.81
CA ASP A 42 -0.03 5.65 -16.28
C ASP A 42 0.12 7.05 -16.85
N GLY A 43 1.14 7.77 -16.36
CA GLY A 43 1.44 9.14 -16.77
C GLY A 43 0.60 10.24 -16.08
N ARG A 44 -0.37 9.88 -15.24
CA ARG A 44 -1.10 10.85 -14.40
C ARG A 44 -0.36 11.04 -13.09
N TYR A 45 -0.05 12.27 -12.78
CA TYR A 45 0.59 12.62 -11.52
C TYR A 45 -0.47 12.75 -10.42
N ILE A 46 -0.29 12.00 -9.33
CA ILE A 46 -1.20 11.98 -8.19
C ILE A 46 -0.49 12.64 -7.01
N PHE A 47 -1.03 13.76 -6.58
CA PHE A 47 -0.53 14.47 -5.41
C PHE A 47 -0.98 13.74 -4.14
N MET A 48 -0.01 13.27 -3.37
CA MET A 48 -0.28 12.63 -2.08
C MET A 48 -0.05 13.63 -0.94
N PRO A 49 -0.92 13.66 0.08
CA PRO A 49 -0.66 14.44 1.28
C PRO A 49 0.58 13.91 2.00
N LEU A 50 1.28 14.77 2.75
CA LEU A 50 2.28 14.27 3.68
C LEU A 50 1.58 13.51 4.82
N PRO A 51 2.10 12.33 5.19
CA PRO A 51 1.51 11.55 6.26
C PRO A 51 1.59 12.29 7.60
N GLY A 52 0.49 12.26 8.36
CA GLY A 52 0.45 12.77 9.73
C GLY A 52 1.17 11.84 10.71
N LEU A 53 1.37 12.32 11.96
CA LEU A 53 2.07 11.55 12.99
C LEU A 53 1.40 10.20 13.28
N GLU A 54 0.08 10.19 13.44
CA GLU A 54 -0.68 8.95 13.69
C GLU A 54 -0.53 7.93 12.55
N HIS A 55 -0.51 8.39 11.28
CA HIS A 55 -0.23 7.54 10.14
C HIS A 55 1.17 6.91 10.27
N GLN A 56 2.20 7.72 10.56
CA GLN A 56 3.56 7.22 10.71
C GLN A 56 3.68 6.24 11.89
N ASP A 57 3.02 6.49 13.02
CA ASP A 57 2.99 5.58 14.17
C ASP A 57 2.39 4.21 13.78
N CYS A 58 1.35 4.19 12.93
CA CYS A 58 0.78 2.94 12.41
C CYS A 58 1.80 2.21 11.53
N VAL A 59 2.44 2.91 10.59
CA VAL A 59 3.46 2.34 9.68
C VAL A 59 4.62 1.77 10.48
N ASP A 60 5.19 2.55 11.41
CA ASP A 60 6.34 2.14 12.23
C ASP A 60 6.00 0.91 13.09
N ARG A 61 4.83 0.88 13.70
CA ARG A 61 4.35 -0.26 14.51
C ARG A 61 4.20 -1.53 13.68
N ILE A 62 3.63 -1.42 12.48
CA ILE A 62 3.47 -2.57 11.57
C ILE A 62 4.84 -3.06 11.12
N CYS A 63 5.73 -2.16 10.68
CA CYS A 63 7.09 -2.50 10.29
C CYS A 63 7.87 -3.20 11.42
N TYR A 64 7.79 -2.66 12.65
CA TYR A 64 8.43 -3.26 13.81
C TYR A 64 7.96 -4.70 14.07
N GLN A 65 6.65 -4.94 14.06
CA GLN A 65 6.09 -6.26 14.33
C GLN A 65 6.42 -7.27 13.24
N LEU A 66 6.41 -6.85 11.96
CA LEU A 66 6.79 -7.70 10.84
C LEU A 66 8.29 -8.04 10.88
N ASN A 67 9.18 -7.05 11.12
CA ASN A 67 10.61 -7.30 11.27
C ASN A 67 10.90 -8.27 12.43
N ARG A 68 10.28 -8.03 13.59
CA ARG A 68 10.40 -8.92 14.73
C ARG A 68 9.99 -10.37 14.39
N HIS A 69 8.89 -10.53 13.65
CA HIS A 69 8.45 -11.86 13.20
C HIS A 69 9.49 -12.53 12.28
N LEU A 70 10.08 -11.78 11.34
CA LEU A 70 11.14 -12.30 10.47
C LEU A 70 12.37 -12.71 11.28
N ASP A 71 12.80 -11.88 12.23
CA ASP A 71 13.95 -12.17 13.11
C ASP A 71 13.69 -13.42 13.98
N ASP A 72 12.53 -13.49 14.64
CA ASP A 72 12.15 -14.60 15.52
C ASP A 72 12.00 -15.93 14.73
N SER A 73 11.61 -15.88 13.46
CA SER A 73 11.49 -17.05 12.59
C SER A 73 12.76 -17.41 11.81
N GLY A 74 13.81 -16.56 11.88
CA GLY A 74 15.01 -16.71 11.08
C GLY A 74 14.80 -16.57 9.58
N SER A 75 13.73 -15.86 9.16
CA SER A 75 13.42 -15.63 7.75
C SER A 75 14.32 -14.54 7.15
N GLU A 76 14.87 -14.78 5.96
CA GLU A 76 15.63 -13.79 5.17
C GLU A 76 14.72 -12.80 4.41
N GLY A 77 13.45 -12.66 4.82
CA GLY A 77 12.53 -11.67 4.26
C GLY A 77 12.98 -10.24 4.55
N ARG A 78 12.34 -9.28 3.86
CA ARG A 78 12.64 -7.85 4.03
C ARG A 78 11.36 -7.06 4.23
N VAL A 79 11.30 -6.25 5.27
CA VAL A 79 10.28 -5.21 5.46
C VAL A 79 10.88 -3.86 5.08
N GLN A 80 10.11 -3.06 4.35
CA GLN A 80 10.53 -1.72 3.94
C GLN A 80 9.35 -0.76 4.02
N PRO A 81 9.45 0.38 4.72
CA PRO A 81 8.44 1.42 4.68
C PRO A 81 8.61 2.31 3.45
N GLY A 82 7.51 2.76 2.85
CA GLY A 82 7.46 3.84 1.88
C GLY A 82 8.44 3.73 0.71
N ALA A 83 8.33 2.70 -0.12
CA ALA A 83 9.19 2.53 -1.29
C ALA A 83 8.39 2.44 -2.59
N ASN A 84 8.95 3.01 -3.66
CA ASN A 84 8.33 2.98 -4.97
C ASN A 84 8.32 1.57 -5.57
N VAL A 85 7.16 1.16 -6.07
CA VAL A 85 6.93 -0.08 -6.82
C VAL A 85 6.47 0.28 -8.23
N SER A 86 7.09 -0.30 -9.25
CA SER A 86 6.73 -0.10 -10.65
C SER A 86 6.62 -1.42 -11.40
N ASP A 87 5.79 -1.42 -12.42
CA ASP A 87 5.69 -2.50 -13.42
C ASP A 87 6.69 -2.30 -14.58
N ARG A 88 7.51 -1.24 -14.56
CA ARG A 88 8.39 -0.82 -15.67
C ARG A 88 9.84 -0.75 -15.24
N ALA A 89 10.71 -1.29 -16.09
CA ALA A 89 12.16 -1.27 -15.85
C ALA A 89 12.80 0.08 -16.24
N ASP A 90 12.45 0.64 -17.42
CA ASP A 90 13.17 1.78 -17.99
C ASP A 90 12.50 3.13 -17.69
N ASP A 91 11.20 3.22 -17.80
CA ASP A 91 10.44 4.46 -17.58
C ASP A 91 9.52 4.39 -16.34
N TRP A 92 10.04 3.80 -15.28
CA TRP A 92 9.33 3.54 -14.04
C TRP A 92 8.63 4.78 -13.46
N THR A 93 9.17 5.97 -13.65
CA THR A 93 8.59 7.25 -13.20
C THR A 93 7.25 7.60 -13.87
N LYS A 94 6.82 6.81 -14.87
CA LYS A 94 5.53 7.00 -15.54
C LYS A 94 4.42 6.12 -15.00
N ASN A 95 4.76 5.10 -14.19
CA ASN A 95 3.78 4.25 -13.55
C ASN A 95 4.35 3.60 -12.28
N TYR A 96 4.05 4.16 -11.13
CA TYR A 96 4.49 3.61 -9.85
C TYR A 96 3.51 3.96 -8.74
N ARG A 97 3.55 3.15 -7.67
CA ARG A 97 2.87 3.37 -6.41
C ARG A 97 3.89 3.32 -5.28
N CYS A 98 3.53 3.95 -4.15
CA CYS A 98 4.36 3.97 -2.94
C CYS A 98 3.56 3.43 -1.75
N PRO A 99 3.40 2.10 -1.62
CA PRO A 99 2.70 1.55 -0.46
C PRO A 99 3.43 1.89 0.84
N ASP A 100 2.68 2.04 1.92
CA ASP A 100 3.23 2.44 3.22
C ASP A 100 4.15 1.40 3.83
N VAL A 101 3.82 0.10 3.68
CA VAL A 101 4.68 -1.01 4.11
C VAL A 101 4.76 -2.07 3.02
N LEU A 102 5.97 -2.54 2.75
CA LEU A 102 6.26 -3.61 1.82
C LEU A 102 6.95 -4.76 2.57
N LEU A 103 6.49 -5.99 2.33
CA LEU A 103 7.17 -7.19 2.80
C LEU A 103 7.50 -8.08 1.61
N PHE A 104 8.78 -8.35 1.43
CA PHE A 104 9.32 -9.31 0.46
C PHE A 104 9.73 -10.57 1.21
N LEU A 105 9.18 -11.72 0.83
CA LEU A 105 9.56 -13.02 1.37
C LEU A 105 10.71 -13.65 0.56
N PRO A 106 11.45 -14.61 1.09
CA PRO A 106 12.46 -15.33 0.33
C PRO A 106 11.88 -15.92 -0.96
N GLY A 107 12.56 -15.66 -2.08
CA GLY A 107 12.11 -16.10 -3.41
C GLY A 107 11.14 -15.16 -4.13
N ASN A 108 10.82 -14.01 -3.55
CA ASN A 108 10.05 -12.98 -4.27
C ASN A 108 10.79 -12.55 -5.55
N PRO A 109 10.11 -12.48 -6.71
CA PRO A 109 10.76 -12.17 -7.99
C PRO A 109 11.06 -10.69 -8.23
N ALA A 110 10.62 -9.78 -7.36
CA ALA A 110 10.83 -8.34 -7.55
C ALA A 110 12.32 -8.00 -7.50
N GLU A 111 12.73 -7.06 -8.35
CA GLU A 111 14.13 -6.63 -8.48
C GLU A 111 14.33 -5.23 -7.92
N ALA A 112 15.30 -5.06 -7.02
CA ALA A 112 15.70 -3.73 -6.52
C ALA A 112 16.48 -2.98 -7.60
N LYS A 113 15.96 -1.84 -8.06
CA LYS A 113 16.57 -0.98 -9.08
C LYS A 113 17.17 0.30 -8.49
N GLY A 114 17.50 0.32 -7.21
CA GLY A 114 18.08 1.45 -6.49
C GLY A 114 17.03 2.46 -6.01
N SER A 115 16.25 3.05 -6.89
CA SER A 115 15.19 4.04 -6.55
C SER A 115 13.79 3.46 -6.45
N HIS A 116 13.59 2.24 -6.92
CA HIS A 116 12.29 1.56 -6.96
C HIS A 116 12.46 0.04 -7.00
N TRP A 117 11.39 -0.67 -6.75
CA TRP A 117 11.25 -2.09 -7.02
C TRP A 117 10.56 -2.30 -8.36
N LEU A 118 11.16 -3.11 -9.23
CA LEU A 118 10.50 -3.65 -10.41
C LEU A 118 9.76 -4.92 -10.00
N GLY A 119 8.43 -4.90 -10.03
CA GLY A 119 7.58 -5.94 -9.43
C GLY A 119 7.18 -5.61 -7.98
N GLY A 120 6.16 -6.27 -7.46
CA GLY A 120 5.58 -6.00 -6.14
C GLY A 120 6.12 -6.84 -5.01
N PRO A 121 5.89 -6.41 -3.75
CA PRO A 121 6.12 -7.22 -2.56
C PRO A 121 5.13 -8.40 -2.51
N ASP A 122 5.40 -9.40 -1.66
CA ASP A 122 4.42 -10.46 -1.37
C ASP A 122 3.23 -9.90 -0.59
N LEU A 123 3.50 -9.02 0.39
CA LEU A 123 2.50 -8.35 1.20
C LEU A 123 2.75 -6.84 1.18
N ALA A 124 1.68 -6.07 0.95
CA ALA A 124 1.69 -4.62 1.08
C ALA A 124 0.68 -4.15 2.13
N VAL A 125 0.93 -2.97 2.71
CA VAL A 125 -0.02 -2.28 3.60
C VAL A 125 -0.20 -0.86 3.13
N GLU A 126 -1.45 -0.40 3.12
CA GLU A 126 -1.87 1.00 2.95
C GLU A 126 -2.54 1.47 4.23
N VAL A 127 -2.05 2.54 4.80
CA VAL A 127 -2.68 3.24 5.94
C VAL A 127 -3.45 4.43 5.39
N LEU A 128 -4.76 4.32 5.36
CA LEU A 128 -5.61 5.26 4.65
C LEU A 128 -5.68 6.61 5.34
N SER A 129 -5.78 7.66 4.54
CA SER A 129 -6.11 9.03 4.94
C SER A 129 -7.43 9.45 4.31
N GLU A 130 -8.05 10.52 4.80
CA GLU A 130 -9.28 11.04 4.22
C GLU A 130 -9.11 11.35 2.72
N GLY A 131 -10.02 10.83 1.91
CA GLY A 131 -9.98 10.99 0.45
C GLY A 131 -8.96 10.11 -0.27
N ASP A 132 -8.38 9.11 0.40
CA ASP A 132 -7.40 8.18 -0.20
C ASP A 132 -8.02 7.39 -1.37
N LEU A 133 -7.20 7.18 -2.39
CA LEU A 133 -7.55 6.44 -3.60
C LEU A 133 -7.05 4.98 -3.56
N ALA A 134 -6.80 4.41 -2.38
CA ALA A 134 -6.18 3.11 -2.21
C ALA A 134 -6.92 1.97 -2.95
N LEU A 135 -8.24 2.01 -3.00
CA LEU A 135 -9.03 1.02 -3.76
C LEU A 135 -8.74 1.06 -5.27
N GLU A 136 -8.35 2.21 -5.80
CA GLU A 136 -8.01 2.37 -7.21
C GLU A 136 -6.63 1.79 -7.55
N LYS A 137 -5.79 1.56 -6.52
CA LYS A 137 -4.47 0.92 -6.65
C LYS A 137 -4.56 -0.61 -6.77
N LEU A 138 -5.71 -1.24 -6.41
CA LEU A 138 -5.86 -2.70 -6.42
C LEU A 138 -5.45 -3.38 -7.74
N PRO A 139 -5.88 -2.88 -8.92
CA PRO A 139 -5.48 -3.49 -10.19
C PRO A 139 -3.97 -3.42 -10.43
N PHE A 140 -3.33 -2.31 -10.04
CA PHE A 140 -1.87 -2.18 -10.16
C PHE A 140 -1.16 -3.15 -9.23
N TYR A 141 -1.54 -3.23 -7.95
CA TYR A 141 -0.92 -4.17 -7.01
C TYR A 141 -1.10 -5.63 -7.45
N ALA A 142 -2.27 -5.98 -7.99
CA ALA A 142 -2.48 -7.30 -8.58
C ALA A 142 -1.53 -7.57 -9.76
N SER A 143 -1.35 -6.58 -10.65
CA SER A 143 -0.50 -6.72 -11.85
C SER A 143 0.98 -6.88 -11.55
N VAL A 144 1.47 -6.26 -10.47
CA VAL A 144 2.87 -6.40 -10.02
C VAL A 144 3.10 -7.58 -9.07
N GLY A 145 2.06 -8.38 -8.79
CA GLY A 145 2.18 -9.63 -8.06
C GLY A 145 2.06 -9.53 -6.54
N VAL A 146 1.47 -8.44 -6.01
CA VAL A 146 1.13 -8.38 -4.57
C VAL A 146 0.10 -9.48 -4.27
N ARG A 147 0.47 -10.40 -3.37
CA ARG A 147 -0.35 -11.58 -3.04
C ARG A 147 -1.36 -11.30 -1.93
N GLU A 148 -0.98 -10.43 -1.00
CA GLU A 148 -1.82 -10.00 0.12
C GLU A 148 -1.66 -8.50 0.34
N LEU A 149 -2.78 -7.78 0.44
CA LEU A 149 -2.79 -6.35 0.73
C LEU A 149 -3.67 -6.09 1.96
N TRP A 150 -3.14 -5.32 2.89
CA TRP A 150 -3.86 -4.85 4.06
C TRP A 150 -4.15 -3.36 3.93
N MET A 151 -5.39 -2.99 4.19
CA MET A 151 -5.81 -1.59 4.25
C MET A 151 -6.26 -1.26 5.67
N LEU A 152 -5.59 -0.31 6.29
CA LEU A 152 -5.94 0.23 7.59
C LEU A 152 -6.65 1.57 7.42
N ASP A 153 -7.97 1.57 7.58
CA ASP A 153 -8.78 2.77 7.67
C ASP A 153 -8.78 3.24 9.13
N ARG A 154 -8.67 4.54 9.36
CA ARG A 154 -8.67 5.13 10.70
C ARG A 154 -9.95 5.91 11.02
N GLU A 155 -10.82 6.13 10.02
CA GLU A 155 -12.06 6.89 10.17
C GLU A 155 -13.23 6.28 9.35
N PRO A 156 -13.94 5.28 9.90
CA PRO A 156 -13.74 4.58 11.19
C PRO A 156 -12.61 3.58 11.15
N TRP A 157 -12.02 3.29 12.33
CA TRP A 157 -10.98 2.27 12.45
C TRP A 157 -11.47 0.91 11.94
N ARG A 158 -10.81 0.43 10.90
CA ARG A 158 -11.11 -0.83 10.25
C ARG A 158 -9.88 -1.37 9.55
N LEU A 159 -9.60 -2.65 9.72
CA LEU A 159 -8.52 -3.35 9.04
C LEU A 159 -9.13 -4.36 8.07
N SER A 160 -8.79 -4.23 6.79
CA SER A 160 -9.31 -5.06 5.72
C SER A 160 -8.18 -5.81 5.03
N ARG A 161 -8.37 -7.11 4.79
CA ARG A 161 -7.45 -7.93 4.01
C ARG A 161 -7.99 -8.15 2.59
N TYR A 162 -7.11 -8.02 1.61
CA TYR A 162 -7.35 -8.36 0.21
C TYR A 162 -6.35 -9.45 -0.19
N ARG A 163 -6.82 -10.47 -0.89
CA ARG A 163 -5.97 -11.53 -1.44
C ARG A 163 -6.04 -11.56 -2.94
N LEU A 164 -4.89 -11.89 -3.55
CA LEU A 164 -4.80 -12.12 -5.00
C LEU A 164 -5.44 -13.47 -5.33
N THR A 165 -6.54 -13.43 -6.07
CA THR A 165 -7.28 -14.60 -6.55
C THR A 165 -7.68 -14.35 -8.00
N ASP A 166 -7.35 -15.26 -8.87
CA ASP A 166 -7.67 -15.18 -10.32
C ASP A 166 -7.23 -13.86 -10.98
N GLY A 167 -6.06 -13.34 -10.55
CA GLY A 167 -5.47 -12.11 -11.09
C GLY A 167 -6.05 -10.80 -10.55
N ALA A 168 -6.91 -10.85 -9.53
CA ALA A 168 -7.49 -9.68 -8.88
C ALA A 168 -7.31 -9.72 -7.35
N LEU A 169 -7.07 -8.56 -6.74
CA LEU A 169 -7.10 -8.42 -5.29
C LEU A 169 -8.55 -8.22 -4.84
N THR A 170 -9.07 -9.20 -4.09
CA THR A 170 -10.44 -9.21 -3.57
C THR A 170 -10.45 -9.23 -2.05
N ALA A 171 -11.33 -8.42 -1.43
CA ALA A 171 -11.49 -8.39 0.01
C ALA A 171 -12.04 -9.74 0.52
N ASP A 172 -11.37 -10.31 1.54
CA ASP A 172 -11.76 -11.60 2.12
C ASP A 172 -11.65 -11.65 3.66
N GLY A 173 -11.43 -10.50 4.28
CA GLY A 173 -11.42 -10.36 5.74
C GLY A 173 -11.53 -8.91 6.16
N VAL A 174 -12.32 -8.65 7.20
CA VAL A 174 -12.46 -7.32 7.83
C VAL A 174 -12.55 -7.51 9.34
N THR A 175 -11.82 -6.66 10.08
CA THR A 175 -11.94 -6.56 11.53
C THR A 175 -11.97 -5.10 11.99
N GLU A 176 -12.63 -4.87 13.11
CA GLU A 176 -12.77 -3.57 13.76
C GLU A 176 -12.14 -3.62 15.16
N PRO A 177 -12.01 -2.50 15.88
CA PRO A 177 -11.44 -2.47 17.23
C PRO A 177 -12.09 -3.49 18.17
N GLY A 178 -11.28 -4.37 18.77
CA GLY A 178 -11.73 -5.44 19.63
C GLY A 178 -12.44 -6.61 18.93
N GLY A 179 -12.51 -6.59 17.59
CA GLY A 179 -13.08 -7.66 16.78
C GLY A 179 -12.19 -8.90 16.69
N ALA A 180 -12.69 -9.95 16.07
CA ALA A 180 -11.94 -11.18 15.83
C ALA A 180 -10.73 -10.91 14.94
N PRO A 181 -9.55 -11.49 15.20
CA PRO A 181 -8.37 -11.34 14.36
C PRO A 181 -8.58 -11.99 13.00
N ILE A 182 -7.84 -11.50 12.01
CA ILE A 182 -7.80 -12.05 10.65
C ILE A 182 -6.44 -12.71 10.46
N ARG A 183 -6.42 -13.98 10.11
CA ARG A 183 -5.19 -14.72 9.81
C ARG A 183 -4.60 -14.27 8.47
N SER A 184 -3.29 -13.95 8.42
CA SER A 184 -2.60 -13.75 7.15
C SER A 184 -2.59 -15.06 6.33
N ALA A 185 -2.66 -14.94 5.02
CA ALA A 185 -2.52 -16.08 4.10
C ALA A 185 -1.06 -16.40 3.79
N LEU A 186 -0.14 -15.49 4.10
CA LEU A 186 1.29 -15.61 3.77
C LEU A 186 2.18 -15.85 4.97
N LEU A 187 1.76 -15.39 6.14
CA LEU A 187 2.51 -15.47 7.39
C LEU A 187 1.70 -16.20 8.46
N PRO A 188 2.35 -16.92 9.39
CA PRO A 188 1.67 -17.50 10.55
C PRO A 188 1.34 -16.42 11.59
N LEU A 189 0.65 -15.36 11.16
CA LEU A 189 0.28 -14.21 11.97
C LEU A 189 -1.21 -13.91 11.85
N ASP A 190 -1.81 -13.61 12.98
CA ASP A 190 -3.14 -13.05 13.10
C ASP A 190 -3.04 -11.52 13.26
N TRP A 191 -3.81 -10.78 12.47
CA TRP A 191 -3.88 -9.34 12.47
C TRP A 191 -5.16 -8.87 13.16
N SER A 192 -5.07 -7.92 14.06
CA SER A 192 -6.21 -7.38 14.80
C SER A 192 -6.03 -5.89 15.10
N LEU A 193 -7.13 -5.25 15.50
CA LEU A 193 -7.15 -3.92 16.10
C LEU A 193 -7.47 -4.04 17.58
N SER A 194 -6.65 -3.39 18.42
CA SER A 194 -6.94 -3.37 19.88
C SER A 194 -8.21 -2.60 20.16
N ALA A 195 -8.79 -2.84 21.34
CA ALA A 195 -9.96 -2.09 21.84
C ALA A 195 -9.58 -0.77 22.52
N ASP A 196 -8.30 -0.37 22.46
CA ASP A 196 -7.81 0.88 23.05
C ASP A 196 -8.34 2.10 22.26
N ASP A 197 -8.18 3.29 22.80
CA ASP A 197 -8.50 4.55 22.14
C ASP A 197 -7.24 5.48 22.17
N PRO A 198 -6.60 5.75 21.02
CA PRO A 198 -6.88 5.19 19.70
C PRO A 198 -6.51 3.69 19.59
N PRO A 199 -7.19 2.95 18.69
CA PRO A 199 -6.86 1.56 18.42
C PRO A 199 -5.45 1.38 17.84
N THR A 200 -4.84 0.23 18.07
CA THR A 200 -3.53 -0.11 17.51
C THR A 200 -3.57 -1.43 16.76
N VAL A 201 -2.83 -1.51 15.66
CA VAL A 201 -2.65 -2.76 14.92
C VAL A 201 -1.76 -3.70 15.74
N ARG A 202 -2.20 -4.95 15.91
CA ARG A 202 -1.48 -6.02 16.59
C ARG A 202 -1.32 -7.22 15.68
N LEU A 203 -0.09 -7.73 15.60
CA LEU A 203 0.24 -8.96 14.92
C LEU A 203 0.65 -9.98 15.98
N SER A 204 -0.02 -11.11 16.03
CA SER A 204 0.28 -12.19 16.98
C SER A 204 0.50 -13.51 16.24
N PRO A 205 1.45 -14.37 16.70
CA PRO A 205 1.60 -15.70 16.12
C PRO A 205 0.28 -16.47 16.14
N THR A 206 0.02 -17.20 15.06
CA THR A 206 -1.13 -18.11 15.01
C THR A 206 -0.84 -19.36 15.84
N GLU A 207 -1.83 -19.83 16.60
CA GLU A 207 -1.77 -21.14 17.27
C GLU A 207 -1.81 -22.30 16.27
#